data_4603becb47e319b00e368861ff12b677
#
_entry.id   4603becb47e319b00e368861ff12b677
#
_cell.length_a   1.000
_cell.length_b   1.000
_cell.length_c   1.000
_cell.angle_alpha   90.00
_cell.angle_beta   90.00
_cell.angle_gamma   90.00
#
_symmetry.space_group_name_H-M   'P 1'
#
loop_
_entity.id
_entity.type
_entity.pdbx_description
1 polymer ?
#
loop_
_entity_poly.entity_id
_entity_poly.type
_entity_poly.pdbx_seq_one_letter_code
_entity_poly.pdbx_strand_id
1 'polypeptide(L)'
;MQMMILLLAGPAWRSLFRTKNLPHNLLRAGFSSGASFTTTLAVIHLPLALATAISFTYAIFVTLGAVIFLRESVGMGRWIATFIGLGGVVLMLSPLETGSLIYIGVALFGAALSAGMVLTLRGTDPDESTWTVITYQFLPALPILLIPTILTWQTPSLEGWLWLILIAFTSCIGQFLLIRAYLVAEASHLASLDFVRLVMMVACGLVFFGESISLTLVAGAVVVLCTTLYTVYRNT
;
A
#
# COMPACT_ATOMS: atom_id res chain seq x y z
N MET A 1 -14.37 -2.29 -9.22
CA MET A 1 -13.29 -3.29 -9.25
C MET A 1 -13.80 -4.73 -9.09
N GLN A 2 -14.55 -5.09 -8.02
CA GLN A 2 -15.01 -6.47 -7.80
C GLN A 2 -15.96 -7.01 -8.88
N MET A 3 -16.91 -6.20 -9.34
CA MET A 3 -17.78 -6.58 -10.46
C MET A 3 -16.98 -6.92 -11.71
N MET A 4 -15.87 -6.23 -11.93
CA MET A 4 -14.96 -6.49 -13.04
C MET A 4 -14.16 -7.78 -12.85
N ILE A 5 -13.75 -8.10 -11.62
CA ILE A 5 -13.10 -9.39 -11.30
C ILE A 5 -14.07 -10.54 -11.57
N LEU A 6 -15.35 -10.42 -11.19
CA LEU A 6 -16.39 -11.41 -11.46
C LEU A 6 -16.64 -11.59 -12.95
N LEU A 7 -16.64 -10.50 -13.73
CA LEU A 7 -16.80 -10.53 -15.17
C LEU A 7 -15.60 -11.19 -15.89
N LEU A 8 -14.38 -10.91 -15.43
CA LEU A 8 -13.15 -11.48 -15.99
C LEU A 8 -12.95 -12.96 -15.61
N ALA A 9 -13.44 -13.37 -14.44
CA ALA A 9 -13.38 -14.77 -14.01
C ALA A 9 -14.30 -15.71 -14.81
N GLY A 10 -15.27 -15.16 -15.55
CA GLY A 10 -16.17 -15.95 -16.39
C GLY A 10 -16.88 -17.08 -15.62
N PRO A 11 -17.04 -18.28 -16.20
CA PRO A 11 -17.75 -19.39 -15.57
C PRO A 11 -17.07 -19.94 -14.30
N ALA A 12 -15.81 -19.58 -14.05
CA ALA A 12 -15.05 -20.01 -12.88
C ALA A 12 -15.32 -19.15 -11.62
N TRP A 13 -16.31 -18.21 -11.63
CA TRP A 13 -16.62 -17.33 -10.51
C TRP A 13 -16.83 -18.07 -9.17
N ARG A 14 -17.36 -19.30 -9.21
CA ARG A 14 -17.58 -20.11 -8.00
C ARG A 14 -16.28 -20.54 -7.32
N SER A 15 -15.19 -20.70 -8.08
CA SER A 15 -13.88 -21.05 -7.51
C SER A 15 -13.23 -19.87 -6.76
N LEU A 16 -13.65 -18.62 -7.07
CA LEU A 16 -13.14 -17.41 -6.41
C LEU A 16 -13.47 -17.37 -4.92
N PHE A 17 -14.56 -18.03 -4.51
CA PHE A 17 -15.03 -18.07 -3.12
C PHE A 17 -14.57 -19.33 -2.37
N ARG A 18 -13.77 -20.20 -3.01
CA ARG A 18 -13.21 -21.38 -2.35
C ARG A 18 -11.82 -21.05 -1.83
N THR A 19 -11.71 -20.83 -0.52
CA THR A 19 -10.44 -20.68 0.19
C THR A 19 -10.25 -21.78 1.21
N LYS A 20 -9.01 -22.21 1.39
CA LYS A 20 -8.64 -23.20 2.40
C LYS A 20 -8.48 -22.57 3.79
N ASN A 21 -8.20 -21.25 3.86
CA ASN A 21 -7.93 -20.55 5.12
C ASN A 21 -8.68 -19.22 5.19
N LEU A 22 -10.00 -19.30 5.43
CA LEU A 22 -10.88 -18.14 5.53
C LEU A 22 -10.44 -17.10 6.58
N PRO A 23 -10.10 -17.47 7.84
CA PRO A 23 -9.74 -16.48 8.86
C PRO A 23 -8.48 -15.71 8.48
N HIS A 24 -7.50 -16.36 7.87
CA HIS A 24 -6.28 -15.71 7.40
C HIS A 24 -6.56 -14.69 6.29
N ASN A 25 -7.39 -15.06 5.31
CA ASN A 25 -7.78 -14.17 4.23
C ASN A 25 -8.64 -13.00 4.72
N LEU A 26 -9.50 -13.20 5.72
CA LEU A 26 -10.28 -12.12 6.34
C LEU A 26 -9.37 -11.15 7.13
N LEU A 27 -8.40 -11.66 7.87
CA LEU A 27 -7.40 -10.84 8.57
C LEU A 27 -6.63 -9.96 7.57
N ARG A 28 -6.16 -10.56 6.49
CA ARG A 28 -5.46 -9.84 5.41
C ARG A 28 -6.34 -8.79 4.76
N ALA A 29 -7.62 -9.11 4.52
CA ALA A 29 -8.59 -8.17 3.99
C ALA A 29 -8.82 -6.99 4.94
N GLY A 30 -8.86 -7.21 6.25
CA GLY A 30 -8.92 -6.15 7.25
C GLY A 30 -7.73 -5.20 7.16
N PHE A 31 -6.51 -5.74 7.10
CA PHE A 31 -5.30 -4.94 6.90
C PHE A 31 -5.33 -4.17 5.59
N SER A 32 -5.70 -4.81 4.48
CA SER A 32 -5.77 -4.17 3.16
C SER A 32 -6.81 -3.05 3.12
N SER A 33 -7.99 -3.28 3.67
CA SER A 33 -9.07 -2.28 3.70
C SER A 33 -8.72 -1.09 4.58
N GLY A 34 -8.17 -1.34 5.76
CA GLY A 34 -7.69 -0.30 6.66
C GLY A 34 -6.55 0.52 6.04
N ALA A 35 -5.57 -0.15 5.41
CA ALA A 35 -4.49 0.52 4.70
C ALA A 35 -5.01 1.40 3.55
N SER A 36 -5.94 0.90 2.75
CA SER A 36 -6.53 1.67 1.64
C SER A 36 -7.30 2.89 2.15
N PHE A 37 -8.10 2.73 3.20
CA PHE A 37 -8.86 3.83 3.79
C PHE A 37 -7.95 4.93 4.36
N THR A 38 -6.96 4.54 5.17
CA THR A 38 -6.02 5.49 5.78
C THR A 38 -5.12 6.17 4.76
N THR A 39 -4.66 5.43 3.72
CA THR A 39 -3.89 6.03 2.63
C THR A 39 -4.72 7.03 1.84
N THR A 40 -5.99 6.74 1.56
CA THR A 40 -6.89 7.67 0.89
C THR A 40 -7.08 8.94 1.71
N LEU A 41 -7.34 8.82 3.03
CA LEU A 41 -7.43 9.98 3.91
C LEU A 41 -6.14 10.81 3.92
N ALA A 42 -4.98 10.15 3.94
CA ALA A 42 -3.70 10.83 3.91
C ALA A 42 -3.51 11.64 2.61
N VAL A 43 -3.81 11.05 1.45
CA VAL A 43 -3.67 11.70 0.14
C VAL A 43 -4.63 12.88 -0.04
N ILE A 44 -5.82 12.85 0.60
CA ILE A 44 -6.76 13.97 0.55
C ILE A 44 -6.25 15.20 1.33
N HIS A 45 -5.48 14.99 2.43
CA HIS A 45 -5.13 16.04 3.37
C HIS A 45 -3.64 16.38 3.40
N LEU A 46 -2.79 15.55 2.79
CA LEU A 46 -1.35 15.78 2.71
C LEU A 46 -0.92 15.93 1.24
N PRO A 47 0.16 16.68 0.97
CA PRO A 47 0.78 16.67 -0.36
C PRO A 47 1.07 15.25 -0.83
N LEU A 48 0.83 14.99 -2.12
CA LEU A 48 0.92 13.65 -2.70
C LEU A 48 2.32 13.02 -2.51
N ALA A 49 3.36 13.84 -2.70
CA ALA A 49 4.74 13.43 -2.50
C ALA A 49 5.00 13.01 -1.05
N LEU A 50 4.51 13.78 -0.06
CA LEU A 50 4.67 13.50 1.36
C LEU A 50 3.90 12.22 1.75
N ALA A 51 2.62 12.11 1.39
CA ALA A 51 1.80 10.94 1.67
C ALA A 51 2.45 9.66 1.10
N THR A 52 2.99 9.75 -0.13
CA THR A 52 3.70 8.64 -0.78
C THR A 52 4.98 8.30 -0.04
N ALA A 53 5.80 9.29 0.30
CA ALA A 53 7.05 9.08 1.03
C ALA A 53 6.81 8.41 2.40
N ILE A 54 5.80 8.86 3.16
CA ILE A 54 5.41 8.23 4.42
C ILE A 54 4.96 6.78 4.18
N SER A 55 4.25 6.50 3.08
CA SER A 55 3.81 5.13 2.79
C SER A 55 4.97 4.14 2.64
N PHE A 56 6.16 4.58 2.19
CA PHE A 56 7.35 3.71 2.11
C PHE A 56 7.88 3.25 3.47
N THR A 57 7.45 3.88 4.56
CA THR A 57 7.79 3.39 5.91
C THR A 57 7.20 1.99 6.20
N TYR A 58 6.27 1.50 5.36
CA TYR A 58 5.74 0.14 5.48
C TYR A 58 6.85 -0.91 5.53
N ALA A 59 7.97 -0.70 4.81
CA ALA A 59 9.11 -1.62 4.80
C ALA A 59 9.79 -1.71 6.19
N ILE A 60 9.80 -0.60 6.93
CA ILE A 60 10.28 -0.56 8.31
C ILE A 60 9.35 -1.38 9.22
N PHE A 61 8.04 -1.18 9.08
CA PHE A 61 7.03 -1.95 9.83
C PHE A 61 7.03 -3.44 9.45
N VAL A 62 7.31 -3.80 8.20
CA VAL A 62 7.51 -5.20 7.78
C VAL A 62 8.69 -5.81 8.52
N THR A 63 9.82 -5.09 8.63
CA THR A 63 11.00 -5.58 9.35
C THR A 63 10.70 -5.78 10.83
N LEU A 64 10.05 -4.82 11.48
CA LEU A 64 9.61 -4.93 12.88
C LEU A 64 8.65 -6.10 13.08
N GLY A 65 7.66 -6.22 12.20
CA GLY A 65 6.68 -7.31 12.25
C GLY A 65 7.30 -8.68 12.02
N ALA A 66 8.30 -8.80 11.14
CA ALA A 66 9.03 -10.04 10.92
C ALA A 66 9.74 -10.51 12.20
N VAL A 67 10.36 -9.60 12.95
CA VAL A 67 10.99 -9.92 14.24
C VAL A 67 9.94 -10.35 15.28
N ILE A 68 8.88 -9.55 15.43
CA ILE A 68 7.91 -9.72 16.53
C ILE A 68 7.01 -10.95 16.29
N PHE A 69 6.44 -11.06 15.08
CA PHE A 69 5.42 -12.08 14.78
C PHE A 69 5.98 -13.35 14.16
N LEU A 70 7.01 -13.21 13.30
CA LEU A 70 7.63 -14.35 12.63
C LEU A 70 8.86 -14.87 13.37
N ARG A 71 9.29 -14.17 14.45
CA ARG A 71 10.49 -14.51 15.25
C ARG A 71 11.76 -14.65 14.38
N GLU A 72 11.82 -13.90 13.28
CA GLU A 72 13.01 -13.89 12.43
C GLU A 72 14.16 -13.17 13.13
N SER A 73 15.37 -13.72 13.04
CA SER A 73 16.56 -13.03 13.52
C SER A 73 16.98 -11.95 12.52
N VAL A 74 16.84 -10.69 12.92
CA VAL A 74 17.20 -9.54 12.07
C VAL A 74 18.58 -9.06 12.46
N GLY A 75 19.52 -9.08 11.51
CA GLY A 75 20.89 -8.61 11.72
C GLY A 75 20.95 -7.10 12.06
N MET A 76 22.00 -6.69 12.78
CA MET A 76 22.21 -5.31 13.23
C MET A 76 22.13 -4.28 12.08
N GLY A 77 22.59 -4.65 10.88
CA GLY A 77 22.52 -3.75 9.72
C GLY A 77 21.08 -3.38 9.31
N ARG A 78 20.12 -4.30 9.48
CA ARG A 78 18.71 -4.02 9.20
C ARG A 78 18.10 -3.10 10.26
N TRP A 79 18.49 -3.24 11.53
CA TRP A 79 18.12 -2.33 12.59
C TRP A 79 18.64 -0.91 12.34
N ILE A 80 19.91 -0.77 11.96
CA ILE A 80 20.51 0.52 11.60
C ILE A 80 19.75 1.16 10.43
N ALA A 81 19.45 0.41 9.37
CA ALA A 81 18.66 0.90 8.25
C ALA A 81 17.26 1.35 8.68
N THR A 82 16.61 0.60 9.57
CA THR A 82 15.29 0.95 10.12
C THR A 82 15.32 2.30 10.85
N PHE A 83 16.31 2.51 11.73
CA PHE A 83 16.43 3.77 12.47
C PHE A 83 16.81 4.96 11.58
N ILE A 84 17.70 4.76 10.59
CA ILE A 84 18.04 5.80 9.62
C ILE A 84 16.80 6.13 8.76
N GLY A 85 16.03 5.12 8.34
CA GLY A 85 14.79 5.33 7.61
C GLY A 85 13.76 6.15 8.39
N LEU A 86 13.58 5.87 9.68
CA LEU A 86 12.74 6.69 10.57
C LEU A 86 13.25 8.14 10.66
N GLY A 87 14.57 8.35 10.74
CA GLY A 87 15.17 9.69 10.65
C GLY A 87 14.83 10.40 9.34
N GLY A 88 14.84 9.68 8.22
CA GLY A 88 14.39 10.21 6.93
C GLY A 88 12.95 10.68 6.94
N VAL A 89 12.03 9.91 7.56
CA VAL A 89 10.63 10.33 7.74
C VAL A 89 10.53 11.61 8.55
N VAL A 90 11.27 11.72 9.67
CA VAL A 90 11.30 12.94 10.49
C VAL A 90 11.78 14.16 9.70
N LEU A 91 12.79 13.98 8.83
CA LEU A 91 13.25 15.05 7.93
C LEU A 91 12.16 15.51 6.94
N MET A 92 11.33 14.58 6.43
CA MET A 92 10.21 14.94 5.55
C MET A 92 9.15 15.78 6.26
N LEU A 93 8.99 15.60 7.58
CA LEU A 93 7.99 16.28 8.38
C LEU A 93 8.32 17.74 8.65
N SER A 94 9.49 18.24 8.28
CA SER A 94 9.93 19.62 8.50
C SER A 94 9.88 20.42 7.17
N PRO A 95 9.17 21.55 7.06
CA PRO A 95 8.39 22.31 8.04
C PRO A 95 6.87 22.11 7.83
N LEU A 96 6.21 21.38 8.71
CA LEU A 96 4.77 21.14 8.61
C LEU A 96 3.99 22.00 9.61
N GLU A 97 2.87 22.53 9.16
CA GLU A 97 1.89 23.16 10.03
C GLU A 97 1.30 22.12 11.01
N THR A 98 1.05 22.51 12.24
CA THR A 98 0.59 21.63 13.33
C THR A 98 -0.72 20.88 13.01
N GLY A 99 -1.57 21.40 12.11
CA GLY A 99 -2.80 20.72 11.66
C GLY A 99 -2.57 19.46 10.84
N SER A 100 -1.40 19.29 10.25
CA SER A 100 -1.05 18.13 9.43
C SER A 100 -0.67 16.88 10.24
N LEU A 101 -0.35 17.01 11.54
CA LEU A 101 0.17 15.92 12.39
C LEU A 101 -0.80 14.74 12.50
N ILE A 102 -2.11 15.01 12.57
CA ILE A 102 -3.12 13.95 12.64
C ILE A 102 -3.08 13.08 11.36
N TYR A 103 -3.01 13.71 10.20
CA TYR A 103 -2.99 13.00 8.91
C TYR A 103 -1.67 12.28 8.66
N ILE A 104 -0.57 12.79 9.21
CA ILE A 104 0.71 12.08 9.25
C ILE A 104 0.60 10.81 10.10
N GLY A 105 -0.01 10.91 11.28
CA GLY A 105 -0.31 9.75 12.12
C GLY A 105 -1.19 8.72 11.39
N VAL A 106 -2.21 9.18 10.65
CA VAL A 106 -3.07 8.34 9.81
C VAL A 106 -2.26 7.66 8.71
N ALA A 107 -1.34 8.38 8.05
CA ALA A 107 -0.48 7.82 7.00
C ALA A 107 0.48 6.76 7.55
N LEU A 108 1.12 7.01 8.70
CA LEU A 108 1.99 6.05 9.38
C LEU A 108 1.22 4.80 9.81
N PHE A 109 0.02 4.96 10.36
CA PHE A 109 -0.86 3.84 10.69
C PHE A 109 -1.24 3.03 9.45
N GLY A 110 -1.52 3.70 8.34
CA GLY A 110 -1.75 3.06 7.04
C GLY A 110 -0.56 2.25 6.55
N ALA A 111 0.67 2.77 6.74
CA ALA A 111 1.89 2.06 6.43
C ALA A 111 2.07 0.80 7.32
N ALA A 112 1.73 0.88 8.61
CA ALA A 112 1.74 -0.28 9.51
C ALA A 112 0.72 -1.35 9.09
N LEU A 113 -0.50 -0.94 8.70
CA LEU A 113 -1.52 -1.85 8.17
C LEU A 113 -1.06 -2.49 6.85
N SER A 114 -0.40 -1.75 5.97
CA SER A 114 0.20 -2.28 4.74
C SER A 114 1.26 -3.33 5.04
N ALA A 115 2.07 -3.11 6.07
CA ALA A 115 3.03 -4.10 6.55
C ALA A 115 2.34 -5.37 7.06
N GLY A 116 1.25 -5.24 7.83
CA GLY A 116 0.43 -6.38 8.28
C GLY A 116 -0.10 -7.18 7.09
N MET A 117 -0.56 -6.52 6.03
CA MET A 117 -0.99 -7.17 4.79
C MET A 117 0.16 -7.97 4.14
N VAL A 118 1.37 -7.41 4.06
CA VAL A 118 2.55 -8.09 3.48
C VAL A 118 2.98 -9.28 4.34
N LEU A 119 3.00 -9.13 5.67
CA LEU A 119 3.36 -10.21 6.58
C LEU A 119 2.37 -11.39 6.50
N THR A 120 1.08 -11.11 6.35
CA THR A 120 0.06 -12.15 6.16
C THR A 120 0.17 -12.85 4.80
N LEU A 121 0.74 -12.23 3.76
CA LEU A 121 0.98 -12.91 2.47
C LEU A 121 1.91 -14.14 2.61
N ARG A 122 2.86 -14.11 3.54
CA ARG A 122 3.77 -15.24 3.80
C ARG A 122 3.07 -16.50 4.34
N GLY A 123 1.88 -16.37 4.91
CA GLY A 123 1.05 -17.48 5.38
C GLY A 123 -0.01 -17.95 4.39
N THR A 124 -0.04 -17.38 3.18
CA THR A 124 -1.00 -17.78 2.14
C THR A 124 -0.56 -19.09 1.50
N ASP A 125 -1.51 -20.04 1.30
CA ASP A 125 -1.25 -21.30 0.63
C ASP A 125 -0.76 -21.05 -0.81
N PRO A 126 0.39 -21.58 -1.23
CA PRO A 126 0.92 -21.41 -2.59
C PRO A 126 -0.03 -21.88 -3.70
N ASP A 127 -0.90 -22.83 -3.39
CA ASP A 127 -1.89 -23.38 -4.33
C ASP A 127 -3.14 -22.51 -4.46
N GLU A 128 -3.26 -21.42 -3.68
CA GLU A 128 -4.43 -20.56 -3.74
C GLU A 128 -4.42 -19.71 -5.01
N SER A 129 -5.56 -19.68 -5.72
CA SER A 129 -5.68 -18.92 -6.96
C SER A 129 -5.46 -17.42 -6.72
N THR A 130 -4.68 -16.76 -7.59
CA THR A 130 -4.50 -15.30 -7.59
C THR A 130 -5.84 -14.55 -7.53
N TRP A 131 -6.84 -15.04 -8.25
CA TRP A 131 -8.18 -14.46 -8.26
C TRP A 131 -8.89 -14.60 -6.91
N THR A 132 -8.75 -15.74 -6.23
CA THR A 132 -9.27 -15.95 -4.86
C THR A 132 -8.62 -14.96 -3.89
N VAL A 133 -7.31 -14.81 -3.95
CA VAL A 133 -6.53 -13.86 -3.15
C VAL A 133 -7.04 -12.43 -3.33
N ILE A 134 -7.24 -11.98 -4.58
CA ILE A 134 -7.78 -10.65 -4.90
C ILE A 134 -9.22 -10.50 -4.41
N THR A 135 -10.06 -11.51 -4.62
CA THR A 135 -11.46 -11.48 -4.21
C THR A 135 -11.59 -11.29 -2.70
N TYR A 136 -10.89 -12.09 -1.91
CA TYR A 136 -10.90 -11.97 -0.45
C TYR A 136 -10.22 -10.70 0.06
N GLN A 137 -9.31 -10.10 -0.69
CA GLN A 137 -8.71 -8.82 -0.32
C GLN A 137 -9.72 -7.67 -0.38
N PHE A 138 -10.63 -7.68 -1.34
CA PHE A 138 -11.53 -6.56 -1.59
C PHE A 138 -13.00 -6.81 -1.17
N LEU A 139 -13.45 -8.06 -1.15
CA LEU A 139 -14.84 -8.40 -0.81
C LEU A 139 -15.22 -7.93 0.61
N PRO A 140 -14.41 -8.16 1.65
CA PRO A 140 -14.72 -7.69 2.99
C PRO A 140 -14.59 -6.17 3.16
N ALA A 141 -13.89 -5.48 2.24
CA ALA A 141 -13.83 -4.03 2.23
C ALA A 141 -15.17 -3.38 1.82
N LEU A 142 -16.01 -4.09 1.05
CA LEU A 142 -17.28 -3.56 0.57
C LEU A 142 -18.20 -3.08 1.70
N PRO A 143 -18.55 -3.90 2.72
CA PRO A 143 -19.42 -3.43 3.79
C PRO A 143 -18.81 -2.29 4.62
N ILE A 144 -17.46 -2.30 4.80
CA ILE A 144 -16.76 -1.26 5.56
C ILE A 144 -16.82 0.08 4.83
N LEU A 145 -16.63 0.07 3.52
CA LEU A 145 -16.62 1.28 2.70
C LEU A 145 -18.02 1.72 2.29
N LEU A 146 -18.99 0.81 2.26
CA LEU A 146 -20.37 1.10 1.87
C LEU A 146 -21.06 2.06 2.85
N ILE A 147 -20.82 1.89 4.16
CA ILE A 147 -21.44 2.72 5.19
C ILE A 147 -21.07 4.21 5.01
N PRO A 148 -19.79 4.62 5.02
CA PRO A 148 -19.45 6.02 4.80
C PRO A 148 -19.89 6.51 3.41
N THR A 149 -19.82 5.65 2.39
CA THR A 149 -20.25 6.00 1.04
C THR A 149 -21.75 6.37 0.99
N ILE A 150 -22.61 5.58 1.64
CA ILE A 150 -24.06 5.87 1.68
C ILE A 150 -24.34 7.18 2.45
N LEU A 151 -23.63 7.40 3.56
CA LEU A 151 -23.81 8.58 4.41
C LEU A 151 -23.38 9.88 3.73
N THR A 152 -22.38 9.81 2.85
CA THR A 152 -21.81 10.97 2.15
C THR A 152 -22.09 10.95 0.65
N TRP A 153 -23.10 10.16 0.22
CA TRP A 153 -23.37 9.96 -1.20
C TRP A 153 -23.68 11.27 -1.92
N GLN A 154 -22.88 11.54 -2.92
CA GLN A 154 -23.18 12.56 -3.92
C GLN A 154 -23.15 11.88 -5.28
N THR A 155 -24.23 12.05 -6.05
CA THR A 155 -24.31 11.43 -7.38
C THR A 155 -23.23 12.03 -8.28
N PRO A 156 -22.26 11.22 -8.77
CA PRO A 156 -21.21 11.73 -9.65
C PRO A 156 -21.79 12.26 -10.97
N SER A 157 -21.15 13.26 -11.53
CA SER A 157 -21.40 13.71 -12.91
C SER A 157 -21.06 12.59 -13.91
N LEU A 158 -21.49 12.73 -15.16
CA LEU A 158 -21.13 11.77 -16.21
C LEU A 158 -19.59 11.64 -16.35
N GLU A 159 -18.88 12.74 -16.27
CA GLU A 159 -17.43 12.79 -16.27
C GLU A 159 -16.86 12.06 -15.03
N GLY A 160 -17.45 12.30 -13.85
CA GLY A 160 -17.08 11.58 -12.62
C GLY A 160 -17.24 10.07 -12.74
N TRP A 161 -18.31 9.59 -13.38
CA TRP A 161 -18.48 8.17 -13.67
C TRP A 161 -17.41 7.61 -14.58
N LEU A 162 -17.01 8.34 -15.62
CA LEU A 162 -15.94 7.92 -16.52
C LEU A 162 -14.60 7.78 -15.76
N TRP A 163 -14.26 8.74 -14.91
CA TRP A 163 -13.05 8.67 -14.07
C TRP A 163 -13.09 7.50 -13.08
N LEU A 164 -14.23 7.27 -12.43
CA LEU A 164 -14.39 6.14 -11.50
C LEU A 164 -14.21 4.79 -12.20
N ILE A 165 -14.79 4.63 -13.39
CA ILE A 165 -14.62 3.42 -14.21
C ILE A 165 -13.16 3.24 -14.62
N LEU A 166 -12.51 4.31 -15.07
CA LEU A 166 -11.10 4.27 -15.49
C LEU A 166 -10.18 3.89 -14.32
N ILE A 167 -10.37 4.50 -13.14
CA ILE A 167 -9.62 4.17 -11.93
C ILE A 167 -9.88 2.70 -11.52
N ALA A 168 -11.12 2.24 -11.56
CA ALA A 168 -11.45 0.86 -11.23
C ALA A 168 -10.78 -0.13 -12.18
N PHE A 169 -10.75 0.18 -13.48
CA PHE A 169 -10.14 -0.66 -14.52
C PHE A 169 -8.62 -0.73 -14.37
N THR A 170 -7.96 0.41 -14.28
CA THR A 170 -6.50 0.49 -14.13
C THR A 170 -6.03 -0.14 -12.82
N SER A 171 -6.76 0.07 -11.72
CA SER A 171 -6.47 -0.56 -10.42
C SER A 171 -6.62 -2.08 -10.48
N CYS A 172 -7.63 -2.61 -11.17
CA CYS A 172 -7.82 -4.06 -11.30
C CYS A 172 -6.66 -4.71 -12.07
N ILE A 173 -6.28 -4.11 -13.21
CA ILE A 173 -5.14 -4.58 -14.00
C ILE A 173 -3.85 -4.49 -13.17
N GLY A 174 -3.62 -3.35 -12.52
CA GLY A 174 -2.42 -3.14 -11.69
C GLY A 174 -2.30 -4.17 -10.57
N GLN A 175 -3.38 -4.46 -9.85
CA GLN A 175 -3.38 -5.49 -8.80
C GLN A 175 -3.14 -6.90 -9.34
N PHE A 176 -3.76 -7.24 -10.48
CA PHE A 176 -3.54 -8.53 -11.10
C PHE A 176 -2.07 -8.71 -11.52
N LEU A 177 -1.51 -7.71 -12.21
CA LEU A 177 -0.12 -7.73 -12.64
C LEU A 177 0.85 -7.78 -11.45
N LEU A 178 0.57 -7.01 -10.39
CA LEU A 178 1.38 -6.99 -9.18
C LEU A 178 1.42 -8.37 -8.51
N ILE A 179 0.28 -9.01 -8.31
CA ILE A 179 0.23 -10.34 -7.70
C ILE A 179 0.92 -11.37 -8.60
N ARG A 180 0.72 -11.31 -9.91
CA ARG A 180 1.42 -12.19 -10.86
C ARG A 180 2.93 -11.98 -10.81
N ALA A 181 3.38 -10.73 -10.71
CA ALA A 181 4.79 -10.41 -10.57
C ALA A 181 5.39 -11.04 -9.29
N TYR A 182 4.70 -10.93 -8.14
CA TYR A 182 5.14 -11.56 -6.89
C TYR A 182 5.17 -13.10 -6.93
N LEU A 183 4.38 -13.73 -7.81
CA LEU A 183 4.39 -15.19 -7.98
C LEU A 183 5.53 -15.67 -8.89
N VAL A 184 6.06 -14.82 -9.76
CA VAL A 184 7.05 -15.20 -10.79
C VAL A 184 8.44 -14.66 -10.49
N ALA A 185 8.54 -13.51 -9.83
CA ALA A 185 9.82 -12.84 -9.55
C ALA A 185 10.14 -12.83 -8.06
N GLU A 186 11.43 -12.80 -7.75
CA GLU A 186 11.89 -12.62 -6.38
C GLU A 186 11.44 -11.25 -5.83
N ALA A 187 10.99 -11.24 -4.58
CA ALA A 187 10.46 -10.03 -3.94
C ALA A 187 11.49 -8.88 -3.90
N SER A 188 12.78 -9.20 -3.89
CA SER A 188 13.88 -8.23 -3.93
C SER A 188 13.92 -7.41 -5.22
N HIS A 189 13.69 -8.05 -6.38
CA HIS A 189 13.65 -7.36 -7.67
C HIS A 189 12.41 -6.46 -7.78
N LEU A 190 11.26 -6.90 -7.25
CA LEU A 190 10.02 -6.13 -7.28
C LEU A 190 10.07 -4.91 -6.36
N ALA A 191 10.72 -5.03 -5.20
CA ALA A 191 10.89 -3.90 -4.29
C ALA A 191 11.67 -2.73 -4.92
N SER A 192 12.61 -3.01 -5.84
CA SER A 192 13.32 -1.95 -6.56
C SER A 192 12.42 -1.19 -7.53
N LEU A 193 11.36 -1.82 -8.06
CA LEU A 193 10.40 -1.17 -8.95
C LEU A 193 9.43 -0.23 -8.19
N ASP A 194 9.20 -0.46 -6.89
CA ASP A 194 8.40 0.46 -6.07
C ASP A 194 9.00 1.88 -6.00
N PHE A 195 10.32 2.03 -6.23
CA PHE A 195 10.96 3.35 -6.27
C PHE A 195 10.53 4.18 -7.48
N VAL A 196 10.25 3.53 -8.61
CA VAL A 196 9.69 4.20 -9.78
C VAL A 196 8.38 4.88 -9.41
N ARG A 197 7.56 4.22 -8.57
CA ARG A 197 6.32 4.80 -8.07
C ARG A 197 6.55 6.11 -7.31
N LEU A 198 7.57 6.19 -6.45
CA LEU A 198 7.86 7.44 -5.74
C LEU A 198 8.22 8.57 -6.69
N VAL A 199 9.12 8.30 -7.65
CA VAL A 199 9.52 9.30 -8.65
C VAL A 199 8.31 9.78 -9.46
N MET A 200 7.46 8.85 -9.90
CA MET A 200 6.23 9.18 -10.63
C MET A 200 5.25 10.02 -9.78
N MET A 201 5.08 9.68 -8.49
CA MET A 201 4.18 10.43 -7.61
C MET A 201 4.69 11.83 -7.30
N VAL A 202 6.01 11.99 -7.12
CA VAL A 202 6.64 13.31 -6.98
C VAL A 202 6.45 14.15 -8.25
N ALA A 203 6.67 13.55 -9.43
CA ALA A 203 6.43 14.22 -10.70
C ALA A 203 4.95 14.62 -10.89
N CYS A 204 4.01 13.74 -10.53
CA CYS A 204 2.58 14.02 -10.56
C CYS A 204 2.20 15.17 -9.60
N GLY A 205 2.74 15.17 -8.38
CA GLY A 205 2.53 16.26 -7.40
C GLY A 205 2.94 17.61 -7.95
N LEU A 206 4.13 17.67 -8.59
CA LEU A 206 4.63 18.88 -9.24
C LEU A 206 3.76 19.33 -10.41
N VAL A 207 3.49 18.42 -11.36
CA VAL A 207 2.89 18.78 -12.66
C VAL A 207 1.39 19.03 -12.55
N PHE A 208 0.66 18.21 -11.81
CA PHE A 208 -0.80 18.23 -11.75
C PHE A 208 -1.35 18.98 -10.55
N PHE A 209 -0.62 19.01 -9.44
CA PHE A 209 -1.09 19.61 -8.19
C PHE A 209 -0.35 20.91 -7.83
N GLY A 210 0.72 21.27 -8.57
CA GLY A 210 1.52 22.46 -8.29
C GLY A 210 2.19 22.42 -6.92
N GLU A 211 2.47 21.22 -6.39
CA GLU A 211 3.09 21.05 -5.08
C GLU A 211 4.51 21.63 -5.07
N SER A 212 4.83 22.43 -4.05
CA SER A 212 6.20 22.88 -3.83
C SER A 212 7.00 21.79 -3.15
N ILE A 213 8.09 21.34 -3.77
CA ILE A 213 8.98 20.34 -3.18
C ILE A 213 10.03 21.04 -2.32
N SER A 214 9.98 20.82 -1.01
CA SER A 214 11.04 21.29 -0.12
C SER A 214 12.29 20.43 -0.26
N LEU A 215 13.46 21.01 -0.06
CA LEU A 215 14.73 20.28 -0.03
C LEU A 215 14.73 19.20 1.06
N THR A 216 14.09 19.46 2.20
CA THR A 216 13.93 18.52 3.30
C THR A 216 13.09 17.29 2.93
N LEU A 217 12.02 17.48 2.14
CA LEU A 217 11.21 16.38 1.61
C LEU A 217 12.04 15.47 0.71
N VAL A 218 12.80 16.06 -0.22
CA VAL A 218 13.68 15.29 -1.14
C VAL A 218 14.77 14.55 -0.36
N ALA A 219 15.45 15.22 0.56
CA ALA A 219 16.50 14.62 1.38
C ALA A 219 15.95 13.44 2.21
N GLY A 220 14.81 13.64 2.89
CA GLY A 220 14.15 12.58 3.67
C GLY A 220 13.68 11.42 2.79
N ALA A 221 13.11 11.69 1.61
CA ALA A 221 12.72 10.67 0.64
C ALA A 221 13.92 9.83 0.19
N VAL A 222 15.05 10.45 -0.15
CA VAL A 222 16.29 9.76 -0.52
C VAL A 222 16.79 8.87 0.62
N VAL A 223 16.76 9.35 1.87
CA VAL A 223 17.15 8.54 3.04
C VAL A 223 16.26 7.32 3.19
N VAL A 224 14.92 7.47 3.11
CA VAL A 224 13.98 6.34 3.19
C VAL A 224 14.20 5.37 2.05
N LEU A 225 14.44 5.85 0.84
CA LEU A 225 14.73 5.02 -0.33
C LEU A 225 16.01 4.20 -0.15
N CYS A 226 17.12 4.86 0.24
CA CYS A 226 18.41 4.20 0.43
C CYS A 226 18.33 3.12 1.52
N THR A 227 17.63 3.39 2.62
CA THR A 227 17.46 2.42 3.71
C THR A 227 16.57 1.25 3.32
N THR A 228 15.52 1.50 2.55
CA THR A 228 14.65 0.44 2.03
C THR A 228 15.41 -0.46 1.04
N LEU A 229 16.14 0.14 0.09
CA LEU A 229 17.02 -0.61 -0.84
C LEU A 229 18.04 -1.44 -0.10
N TYR A 230 18.75 -0.86 0.86
CA TYR A 230 19.72 -1.59 1.68
C TYR A 230 19.10 -2.79 2.38
N THR A 231 17.90 -2.61 2.94
CA THR A 231 17.17 -3.68 3.65
C THR A 231 16.79 -4.81 2.70
N VAL A 232 16.37 -4.48 1.49
CA VAL A 232 16.03 -5.46 0.44
C VAL A 232 17.25 -6.19 -0.06
N TYR A 233 18.33 -5.46 -0.40
CA TYR A 233 19.56 -6.04 -0.96
C TYR A 233 20.29 -7.00 -0.01
N ARG A 234 20.21 -6.75 1.29
CA ARG A 234 20.86 -7.58 2.29
C ARG A 234 20.08 -8.85 2.65
N ASN A 235 18.87 -9.00 2.14
CA ASN A 235 18.01 -10.18 2.34
C ASN A 235 18.11 -11.20 1.19
N THR A 236 18.78 -10.84 0.11
CA THR A 236 19.24 -11.73 -0.96
C THR A 236 20.62 -12.28 -0.64
#